data_2934e5dab1b2155a5cde6048a7f99a3b
#
_entry.id   2934e5dab1b2155a5cde6048a7f99a3b
#
_cell.length_a   1.000
_cell.length_b   1.000
_cell.length_c   1.000
_cell.angle_alpha   90.00
_cell.angle_beta   90.00
_cell.angle_gamma   90.00
#
_symmetry.space_group_name_H-M   'P 1'
#
loop_
_entity.id
_entity.type
_entity.pdbx_description
1 polymer ?
#
loop_
_entity_poly.entity_id
_entity_poly.type
_entity_poly.pdbx_seq_one_letter_code
_entity_poly.pdbx_strand_id
1 'polypeptide(L)'
;IPHAQVAAVKAPGLAAMTVPDGVDYESLDGQPAHLFFMIAAPADGGSTHLQALAKLSALLMDEGFRKDLLNAKTPEEFLSMIDKKEAEKDAEEAKEAEAPVTTGYKVLAVTACPTGIAHTFMAAENLTKAGEKLGYPLKAETNGSEGIGNALTADEIKACDGIIVAADKNVEMARFDGKPVLIVPVTEGIRHPEELINKIKNGEAPIYHASADAK
;
A
#
# COMPACT_ATOMS: atom_id res chain seq x y z
N ILE A 1 10.89 11.32 1.94
CA ILE A 1 10.72 11.23 3.41
C ILE A 1 12.01 10.68 4.01
N PRO A 2 13.00 11.52 4.41
CA PRO A 2 14.16 11.06 5.16
C PRO A 2 13.75 10.44 6.50
N HIS A 3 14.36 9.31 6.84
CA HIS A 3 14.10 8.63 8.10
C HIS A 3 15.36 7.93 8.63
N ALA A 4 15.50 7.90 9.95
CA ALA A 4 16.64 7.26 10.59
C ALA A 4 16.28 6.67 11.96
N GLN A 5 16.96 5.58 12.29
CA GLN A 5 16.94 4.98 13.61
C GLN A 5 18.35 5.06 14.22
N VAL A 6 18.51 5.86 15.27
CA VAL A 6 19.83 6.18 15.84
C VAL A 6 19.81 6.25 17.37
N ALA A 7 20.90 5.87 18.02
CA ALA A 7 21.03 5.85 19.49
C ALA A 7 20.94 7.24 20.15
N ALA A 8 21.18 8.30 19.40
CA ALA A 8 21.06 9.67 19.93
C ALA A 8 19.60 10.13 20.10
N VAL A 9 18.66 9.49 19.45
CA VAL A 9 17.22 9.78 19.58
C VAL A 9 16.67 9.03 20.78
N LYS A 10 16.03 9.77 21.70
CA LYS A 10 15.48 9.22 22.96
C LYS A 10 14.00 8.84 22.87
N ALA A 11 13.27 9.45 21.94
CA ALA A 11 11.86 9.16 21.68
C ALA A 11 11.58 9.31 20.18
N PRO A 12 10.62 8.55 19.62
CA PRO A 12 10.21 8.73 18.22
C PRO A 12 9.72 10.15 17.98
N GLY A 13 10.10 10.72 16.85
CA GLY A 13 9.68 12.06 16.45
C GLY A 13 9.44 12.13 14.94
N LEU A 14 8.44 12.91 14.57
CA LEU A 14 8.11 13.28 13.21
C LEU A 14 8.18 14.79 13.09
N ALA A 15 8.93 15.30 12.12
CA ALA A 15 8.95 16.71 11.76
C ALA A 15 8.48 16.88 10.32
N ALA A 16 7.75 17.96 10.05
CA ALA A 16 7.30 18.32 8.71
C ALA A 16 7.73 19.75 8.37
N MET A 17 7.94 19.99 7.07
CA MET A 17 8.28 21.32 6.56
C MET A 17 7.64 21.50 5.17
N THR A 18 7.04 22.65 4.93
CA THR A 18 6.60 23.10 3.62
C THR A 18 7.56 24.12 3.05
N VAL A 19 7.84 24.05 1.77
CA VAL A 19 8.70 24.99 1.04
C VAL A 19 7.92 25.49 -0.18
N PRO A 20 7.28 26.66 -0.10
CA PRO A 20 6.40 27.17 -1.16
C PRO A 20 7.06 27.27 -2.54
N ASP A 21 8.31 27.72 -2.59
CA ASP A 21 9.06 27.85 -3.84
C ASP A 21 9.63 26.54 -4.37
N GLY A 22 9.52 25.46 -3.58
CA GLY A 22 10.10 24.18 -3.92
C GLY A 22 11.62 24.11 -3.79
N VAL A 23 12.15 22.91 -3.70
CA VAL A 23 13.59 22.63 -3.68
C VAL A 23 13.90 21.57 -4.70
N ASP A 24 14.93 21.78 -5.51
CA ASP A 24 15.49 20.72 -6.33
C ASP A 24 16.12 19.65 -5.40
N TYR A 25 15.43 18.51 -5.33
CA TYR A 25 15.79 17.38 -4.46
C TYR A 25 16.17 16.16 -5.29
N GLU A 26 16.54 16.37 -6.57
CA GLU A 26 16.83 15.31 -7.55
C GLU A 26 15.71 14.25 -7.59
N SER A 27 14.45 14.73 -7.54
CA SER A 27 13.26 13.87 -7.54
C SER A 27 13.17 13.06 -8.82
N LEU A 28 12.70 11.80 -8.73
CA LEU A 28 12.62 10.89 -9.89
C LEU A 28 11.70 11.38 -11.01
N ASP A 29 10.74 12.24 -10.69
CA ASP A 29 9.81 12.89 -11.62
C ASP A 29 10.34 14.23 -12.16
N GLY A 30 11.54 14.66 -11.74
CA GLY A 30 12.15 15.92 -12.11
C GLY A 30 11.43 17.17 -11.58
N GLN A 31 10.49 17.01 -10.66
CA GLN A 31 9.75 18.11 -10.08
C GLN A 31 10.39 18.59 -8.76
N PRO A 32 10.33 19.89 -8.43
CA PRO A 32 10.78 20.38 -7.14
C PRO A 32 9.94 19.81 -6.00
N ALA A 33 10.59 19.50 -4.88
CA ALA A 33 9.94 19.04 -3.68
C ALA A 33 9.45 20.22 -2.84
N HIS A 34 8.18 20.24 -2.46
CA HIS A 34 7.54 21.29 -1.68
C HIS A 34 7.18 20.85 -0.26
N LEU A 35 7.12 19.55 0.00
CA LEU A 35 6.69 18.97 1.27
C LEU A 35 7.71 17.96 1.74
N PHE A 36 8.25 18.18 2.92
CA PHE A 36 9.28 17.34 3.54
C PHE A 36 8.78 16.80 4.87
N PHE A 37 9.04 15.51 5.09
CA PHE A 37 8.85 14.85 6.37
C PHE A 37 10.16 14.19 6.80
N MET A 38 10.48 14.25 8.06
CA MET A 38 11.63 13.57 8.64
C MET A 38 11.18 12.74 9.84
N ILE A 39 11.51 11.46 9.84
CA ILE A 39 11.19 10.52 10.91
C ILE A 39 12.49 10.15 11.62
N ALA A 40 12.52 10.32 12.94
CA ALA A 40 13.63 9.90 13.78
C ALA A 40 13.12 8.95 14.88
N ALA A 41 13.81 7.82 15.07
CA ALA A 41 13.46 6.84 16.08
C ALA A 41 14.68 6.38 16.90
N PRO A 42 14.49 5.95 18.18
CA PRO A 42 15.52 5.34 18.99
C PRO A 42 16.05 4.05 18.36
N ALA A 43 17.32 3.72 18.60
CA ALA A 43 17.93 2.50 18.07
C ALA A 43 17.26 1.21 18.56
N ASP A 44 16.63 1.25 19.73
CA ASP A 44 15.87 0.16 20.36
C ASP A 44 14.36 0.23 20.12
N GLY A 45 13.90 1.21 19.31
CA GLY A 45 12.48 1.49 19.07
C GLY A 45 11.76 0.48 18.13
N GLY A 46 12.36 -0.66 17.82
CA GLY A 46 11.75 -1.68 16.95
C GLY A 46 11.42 -1.15 15.54
N SER A 47 10.26 -1.49 15.01
CA SER A 47 9.78 -1.09 13.67
C SER A 47 8.97 0.22 13.67
N THR A 48 8.87 0.94 14.79
CA THR A 48 7.99 2.13 14.94
C THR A 48 8.21 3.19 13.85
N HIS A 49 9.47 3.44 13.46
CA HIS A 49 9.76 4.41 12.39
C HIS A 49 9.29 3.93 11.00
N LEU A 50 9.29 2.62 10.77
CA LEU A 50 8.79 2.03 9.52
C LEU A 50 7.26 2.08 9.46
N GLN A 51 6.60 1.90 10.61
CA GLN A 51 5.15 2.04 10.75
C GLN A 51 4.72 3.48 10.45
N ALA A 52 5.39 4.45 11.07
CA ALA A 52 5.13 5.87 10.79
C ALA A 52 5.38 6.22 9.31
N LEU A 53 6.44 5.66 8.70
CA LEU A 53 6.72 5.85 7.29
C LEU A 53 5.63 5.25 6.40
N ALA A 54 5.15 4.04 6.71
CA ALA A 54 4.10 3.38 5.94
C ALA A 54 2.78 4.16 6.01
N LYS A 55 2.31 4.51 7.21
CA LYS A 55 1.10 5.33 7.41
C LYS A 55 1.21 6.67 6.68
N LEU A 56 2.30 7.39 6.88
CA LEU A 56 2.52 8.69 6.23
C LEU A 56 2.54 8.56 4.70
N SER A 57 3.21 7.54 4.16
CA SER A 57 3.25 7.30 2.71
C SER A 57 1.84 7.05 2.17
N ALA A 58 1.02 6.25 2.85
CA ALA A 58 -0.37 5.99 2.47
C ALA A 58 -1.24 7.25 2.48
N LEU A 59 -1.08 8.14 3.47
CA LEU A 59 -1.80 9.41 3.51
C LEU A 59 -1.38 10.34 2.37
N LEU A 60 -0.09 10.39 2.08
CA LEU A 60 0.47 11.28 1.05
C LEU A 60 0.25 10.81 -0.39
N MET A 61 -0.33 9.62 -0.62
CA MET A 61 -0.79 9.20 -1.94
C MET A 61 -1.95 10.05 -2.46
N ASP A 62 -2.76 10.62 -1.56
CA ASP A 62 -3.85 11.52 -1.91
C ASP A 62 -3.31 12.90 -2.35
N GLU A 63 -3.48 13.22 -3.64
CA GLU A 63 -3.04 14.50 -4.20
C GLU A 63 -3.78 15.70 -3.61
N GLY A 64 -5.08 15.56 -3.31
CA GLY A 64 -5.89 16.58 -2.68
C GLY A 64 -5.33 16.91 -1.30
N PHE A 65 -5.08 15.87 -0.51
CA PHE A 65 -4.50 16.01 0.82
C PHE A 65 -3.11 16.67 0.80
N ARG A 66 -2.24 16.32 -0.15
CA ARG A 66 -0.93 17.01 -0.31
C ARG A 66 -1.11 18.51 -0.58
N LYS A 67 -2.07 18.87 -1.44
CA LYS A 67 -2.39 20.29 -1.73
C LYS A 67 -2.92 21.03 -0.51
N ASP A 68 -3.77 20.38 0.28
CA ASP A 68 -4.30 20.96 1.51
C ASP A 68 -3.19 21.22 2.51
N LEU A 69 -2.27 20.26 2.73
CA LEU A 69 -1.11 20.44 3.61
C LEU A 69 -0.22 21.60 3.18
N LEU A 70 0.01 21.80 1.89
CA LEU A 70 0.78 22.91 1.36
C LEU A 70 0.08 24.27 1.56
N ASN A 71 -1.23 24.30 1.69
CA ASN A 71 -2.03 25.50 1.91
C ASN A 71 -2.25 25.82 3.39
N ALA A 72 -1.88 24.94 4.32
CA ALA A 72 -2.00 25.16 5.75
C ALA A 72 -1.27 26.44 6.17
N LYS A 73 -1.94 27.26 7.00
CA LYS A 73 -1.44 28.59 7.41
C LYS A 73 -0.67 28.55 8.73
N THR A 74 -0.92 27.54 9.55
CA THR A 74 -0.26 27.36 10.85
C THR A 74 0.16 25.92 11.05
N PRO A 75 1.15 25.65 11.92
CA PRO A 75 1.51 24.30 12.30
C PRO A 75 0.35 23.49 12.89
N GLU A 76 -0.52 24.14 13.66
CA GLU A 76 -1.68 23.52 14.30
C GLU A 76 -2.71 23.06 13.25
N GLU A 77 -2.95 23.89 12.23
CA GLU A 77 -3.81 23.52 11.10
C GLU A 77 -3.24 22.34 10.32
N PHE A 78 -1.93 22.37 10.05
CA PHE A 78 -1.22 21.28 9.38
C PHE A 78 -1.35 19.96 10.13
N LEU A 79 -1.10 19.96 11.45
CA LEU A 79 -1.22 18.76 12.29
C LEU A 79 -2.66 18.26 12.36
N SER A 80 -3.64 19.17 12.53
CA SER A 80 -5.06 18.81 12.54
C SER A 80 -5.53 18.15 11.26
N MET A 81 -4.98 18.56 10.11
CA MET A 81 -5.27 17.90 8.82
C MET A 81 -4.73 16.47 8.77
N ILE A 82 -3.53 16.24 9.32
CA ILE A 82 -2.94 14.89 9.40
C ILE A 82 -3.79 14.01 10.31
N ASP A 83 -4.08 14.46 11.54
CA ASP A 83 -4.87 13.70 12.51
C ASP A 83 -6.24 13.33 11.96
N LYS A 84 -6.90 14.26 11.28
CA LYS A 84 -8.20 14.03 10.64
C LYS A 84 -8.11 12.99 9.53
N LYS A 85 -7.12 13.09 8.65
CA LYS A 85 -6.92 12.16 7.54
C LYS A 85 -6.56 10.76 8.03
N GLU A 86 -5.75 10.66 9.10
CA GLU A 86 -5.42 9.40 9.75
C GLU A 86 -6.68 8.75 10.33
N ALA A 87 -7.49 9.51 11.09
CA ALA A 87 -8.74 9.01 11.65
C ALA A 87 -9.75 8.56 10.58
N GLU A 88 -9.82 9.28 9.44
CA GLU A 88 -10.66 8.88 8.30
C GLU A 88 -10.20 7.54 7.72
N LYS A 89 -8.90 7.35 7.50
CA LYS A 89 -8.33 6.10 6.99
C LYS A 89 -8.49 4.94 7.99
N ASP A 90 -8.19 5.16 9.25
CA ASP A 90 -8.38 4.14 10.29
C ASP A 90 -9.86 3.71 10.38
N ALA A 91 -10.80 4.65 10.18
CA ALA A 91 -12.23 4.35 10.14
C ALA A 91 -12.68 3.61 8.85
N GLU A 92 -12.03 3.89 7.71
CA GLU A 92 -12.25 3.15 6.47
C GLU A 92 -11.73 1.72 6.59
N GLU A 93 -10.51 1.53 7.09
CA GLU A 93 -9.90 0.21 7.33
C GLU A 93 -10.72 -0.63 8.33
N ALA A 94 -11.23 0.01 9.40
CA ALA A 94 -12.10 -0.67 10.37
C ALA A 94 -13.43 -1.10 9.74
N LYS A 95 -14.02 -0.28 8.87
CA LYS A 95 -15.25 -0.63 8.14
C LYS A 95 -15.02 -1.74 7.12
N GLU A 96 -13.86 -1.76 6.45
CA GLU A 96 -13.49 -2.85 5.55
C GLU A 96 -13.26 -4.15 6.31
N ALA A 97 -12.69 -4.10 7.54
CA ALA A 97 -12.51 -5.26 8.39
C ALA A 97 -13.83 -5.80 8.98
N GLU A 98 -14.85 -4.94 9.19
CA GLU A 98 -16.17 -5.30 9.71
C GLU A 98 -17.20 -5.58 8.59
N ALA A 99 -16.89 -5.29 7.33
CA ALA A 99 -17.80 -5.55 6.23
C ALA A 99 -18.09 -7.06 6.16
N PRO A 100 -19.37 -7.48 6.10
CA PRO A 100 -19.70 -8.89 5.92
C PRO A 100 -19.04 -9.36 4.61
N VAL A 101 -18.44 -10.55 4.65
CA VAL A 101 -17.80 -11.20 3.51
C VAL A 101 -18.77 -11.18 2.32
N THR A 102 -18.73 -10.11 1.55
CA THR A 102 -19.44 -10.05 0.29
C THR A 102 -18.59 -10.83 -0.71
N THR A 103 -19.03 -12.01 -1.06
CA THR A 103 -18.51 -12.88 -2.13
C THR A 103 -18.61 -12.20 -3.51
N GLY A 104 -18.33 -10.90 -3.59
CA GLY A 104 -18.50 -10.06 -4.77
C GLY A 104 -17.20 -9.66 -5.46
N TYR A 105 -16.04 -9.95 -4.87
CA TYR A 105 -14.77 -9.65 -5.51
C TYR A 105 -14.51 -10.56 -6.69
N LYS A 106 -14.23 -9.96 -7.85
CA LYS A 106 -13.91 -10.66 -9.08
C LYS A 106 -12.43 -10.97 -9.21
N VAL A 107 -11.59 -10.07 -8.73
CA VAL A 107 -10.15 -10.22 -8.69
C VAL A 107 -9.67 -10.14 -7.25
N LEU A 108 -8.70 -10.98 -6.92
CA LEU A 108 -7.94 -10.85 -5.67
C LEU A 108 -6.51 -10.43 -5.98
N ALA A 109 -5.87 -9.75 -5.06
CA ALA A 109 -4.46 -9.42 -5.19
C ALA A 109 -3.70 -9.72 -3.90
N VAL A 110 -2.41 -10.02 -4.03
CA VAL A 110 -1.46 -10.07 -2.93
C VAL A 110 -0.30 -9.16 -3.29
N THR A 111 0.00 -8.21 -2.44
CA THR A 111 1.10 -7.26 -2.64
C THR A 111 2.17 -7.45 -1.58
N ALA A 112 3.43 -7.46 -2.01
CA ALA A 112 4.55 -7.61 -1.08
C ALA A 112 5.84 -6.99 -1.66
N CYS A 113 6.62 -6.32 -0.81
CA CYS A 113 7.96 -5.88 -1.18
C CYS A 113 8.98 -6.27 -0.09
N PRO A 114 10.30 -6.26 -0.36
CA PRO A 114 11.30 -6.68 0.62
C PRO A 114 11.23 -5.91 1.93
N THR A 115 10.97 -4.60 1.89
CA THR A 115 10.81 -3.75 3.08
C THR A 115 9.41 -3.86 3.69
N GLY A 116 8.40 -4.35 2.94
CA GLY A 116 7.01 -4.48 3.40
C GLY A 116 6.33 -3.13 3.68
N ILE A 117 6.76 -2.05 3.03
CA ILE A 117 6.28 -0.69 3.33
C ILE A 117 5.64 -0.05 2.09
N ALA A 118 6.20 1.04 1.57
CA ALA A 118 5.58 1.91 0.58
C ALA A 118 5.05 1.17 -0.66
N HIS A 119 5.87 0.37 -1.32
CA HIS A 119 5.47 -0.30 -2.56
C HIS A 119 4.34 -1.32 -2.36
N THR A 120 4.30 -2.00 -1.21
CA THR A 120 3.24 -2.94 -0.85
C THR A 120 1.89 -2.22 -0.82
N PHE A 121 1.80 -1.11 -0.10
CA PHE A 121 0.54 -0.36 0.05
C PHE A 121 0.16 0.39 -1.22
N MET A 122 1.13 0.98 -1.95
CA MET A 122 0.88 1.65 -3.22
C MET A 122 0.30 0.70 -4.27
N ALA A 123 0.85 -0.51 -4.38
CA ALA A 123 0.34 -1.51 -5.32
C ALA A 123 -1.07 -1.96 -4.94
N ALA A 124 -1.35 -2.21 -3.66
CA ALA A 124 -2.67 -2.58 -3.18
C ALA A 124 -3.70 -1.49 -3.48
N GLU A 125 -3.40 -0.23 -3.17
CA GLU A 125 -4.28 0.90 -3.41
C GLU A 125 -4.56 1.12 -4.90
N ASN A 126 -3.52 1.10 -5.75
CA ASN A 126 -3.68 1.31 -7.18
C ASN A 126 -4.48 0.18 -7.83
N LEU A 127 -4.26 -1.08 -7.43
CA LEU A 127 -5.05 -2.22 -7.91
C LEU A 127 -6.51 -2.12 -7.48
N THR A 128 -6.79 -1.75 -6.24
CA THR A 128 -8.17 -1.56 -5.73
C THR A 128 -8.89 -0.46 -6.50
N LYS A 129 -8.27 0.73 -6.64
CA LYS A 129 -8.84 1.85 -7.40
C LYS A 129 -9.07 1.50 -8.87
N ALA A 130 -8.15 0.78 -9.49
CA ALA A 130 -8.32 0.32 -10.87
C ALA A 130 -9.47 -0.67 -11.01
N GLY A 131 -9.66 -1.58 -10.04
CA GLY A 131 -10.79 -2.49 -9.98
C GLY A 131 -12.12 -1.75 -9.91
N GLU A 132 -12.23 -0.77 -9.04
CA GLU A 132 -13.42 0.09 -8.93
C GLU A 132 -13.70 0.84 -10.23
N LYS A 133 -12.69 1.47 -10.81
CA LYS A 133 -12.79 2.22 -12.09
C LYS A 133 -13.27 1.34 -13.25
N LEU A 134 -12.83 0.08 -13.30
CA LEU A 134 -13.19 -0.88 -14.34
C LEU A 134 -14.55 -1.58 -14.06
N GLY A 135 -15.20 -1.30 -12.92
CA GLY A 135 -16.39 -2.01 -12.48
C GLY A 135 -16.15 -3.50 -12.23
N TYR A 136 -14.91 -3.85 -11.84
CA TYR A 136 -14.46 -5.20 -11.60
C TYR A 136 -13.83 -5.29 -10.19
N PRO A 137 -14.66 -5.43 -9.13
CA PRO A 137 -14.24 -5.27 -7.74
C PRO A 137 -13.03 -6.14 -7.39
N LEU A 138 -12.02 -5.53 -6.76
CA LEU A 138 -10.78 -6.16 -6.37
C LEU A 138 -10.54 -6.00 -4.87
N LYS A 139 -10.13 -7.08 -4.19
CA LYS A 139 -9.61 -7.07 -2.82
C LYS A 139 -8.11 -7.34 -2.84
N ALA A 140 -7.34 -6.50 -2.18
CA ALA A 140 -5.89 -6.64 -2.07
C ALA A 140 -5.47 -6.99 -0.63
N GLU A 141 -4.78 -8.12 -0.48
CA GLU A 141 -4.05 -8.49 0.73
C GLU A 141 -2.67 -7.84 0.68
N THR A 142 -2.26 -7.24 1.78
CA THR A 142 -0.92 -6.63 1.92
C THR A 142 -0.05 -7.47 2.84
N ASN A 143 1.12 -7.91 2.35
CA ASN A 143 2.15 -8.55 3.15
C ASN A 143 3.20 -7.51 3.55
N GLY A 144 2.84 -6.69 4.53
CA GLY A 144 3.66 -5.60 5.04
C GLY A 144 4.69 -6.01 6.08
N SER A 145 5.42 -5.02 6.62
CA SER A 145 6.37 -5.20 7.73
C SER A 145 5.68 -5.55 9.05
N GLU A 146 4.42 -5.19 9.20
CA GLU A 146 3.59 -5.44 10.39
C GLU A 146 2.83 -6.76 10.31
N GLY A 147 2.91 -7.47 9.21
CA GLY A 147 2.18 -8.71 8.97
C GLY A 147 1.27 -8.65 7.76
N ILE A 148 0.25 -9.49 7.78
CA ILE A 148 -0.73 -9.60 6.71
C ILE A 148 -1.92 -8.71 7.03
N GLY A 149 -2.15 -7.69 6.20
CA GLY A 149 -3.36 -6.88 6.23
C GLY A 149 -4.39 -7.37 5.22
N ASN A 150 -5.67 -7.23 5.55
CA ASN A 150 -6.79 -7.55 4.65
C ASN A 150 -6.70 -8.97 4.04
N ALA A 151 -6.41 -9.98 4.87
CA ALA A 151 -6.16 -11.36 4.44
C ALA A 151 -7.26 -11.91 3.53
N LEU A 152 -6.86 -12.65 2.49
CA LEU A 152 -7.77 -13.34 1.60
C LEU A 152 -8.30 -14.62 2.24
N THR A 153 -9.61 -14.80 2.22
CA THR A 153 -10.25 -16.02 2.73
C THR A 153 -10.31 -17.12 1.68
N ALA A 154 -10.43 -18.38 2.12
CA ALA A 154 -10.56 -19.52 1.22
C ALA A 154 -11.82 -19.42 0.32
N ASP A 155 -12.90 -18.82 0.82
CA ASP A 155 -14.14 -18.66 0.07
C ASP A 155 -14.01 -17.56 -0.99
N GLU A 156 -13.33 -16.46 -0.70
CA GLU A 156 -12.99 -15.43 -1.68
C GLU A 156 -12.10 -15.99 -2.80
N ILE A 157 -11.06 -16.76 -2.42
CA ILE A 157 -10.17 -17.43 -3.38
C ILE A 157 -10.96 -18.37 -4.30
N LYS A 158 -11.91 -19.14 -3.77
CA LYS A 158 -12.76 -20.02 -4.56
C LYS A 158 -13.65 -19.24 -5.54
N ALA A 159 -14.23 -18.13 -5.10
CA ALA A 159 -15.23 -17.37 -5.85
C ALA A 159 -14.64 -16.44 -6.91
N CYS A 160 -13.36 -16.02 -6.77
CA CYS A 160 -12.75 -15.06 -7.69
C CYS A 160 -12.47 -15.65 -9.10
N ASP A 161 -12.42 -14.77 -10.08
CA ASP A 161 -12.07 -15.10 -11.46
C ASP A 161 -10.55 -15.27 -11.64
N GLY A 162 -9.73 -14.63 -10.81
CA GLY A 162 -8.28 -14.77 -10.81
C GLY A 162 -7.58 -13.92 -9.76
N ILE A 163 -6.26 -14.13 -9.65
CA ILE A 163 -5.43 -13.56 -8.60
C ILE A 163 -4.21 -12.86 -9.20
N ILE A 164 -3.89 -11.68 -8.70
CA ILE A 164 -2.68 -10.92 -9.05
C ILE A 164 -1.72 -10.99 -7.86
N VAL A 165 -0.55 -11.59 -8.03
CA VAL A 165 0.53 -11.57 -7.05
C VAL A 165 1.57 -10.57 -7.52
N ALA A 166 1.49 -9.35 -7.00
CA ALA A 166 2.42 -8.25 -7.26
C ALA A 166 3.46 -8.19 -6.13
N ALA A 167 4.53 -8.99 -6.23
CA ALA A 167 5.41 -9.22 -5.11
C ALA A 167 6.89 -9.41 -5.53
N ASP A 168 7.79 -8.76 -4.76
CA ASP A 168 9.25 -8.93 -4.87
C ASP A 168 9.84 -9.74 -3.70
N LYS A 169 9.00 -10.36 -2.89
CA LYS A 169 9.35 -11.34 -1.86
C LYS A 169 8.43 -12.55 -1.93
N ASN A 170 8.83 -13.64 -1.29
CA ASN A 170 7.99 -14.85 -1.24
C ASN A 170 6.68 -14.58 -0.49
N VAL A 171 5.58 -15.03 -1.09
CA VAL A 171 4.23 -15.07 -0.52
C VAL A 171 3.72 -16.51 -0.51
N GLU A 172 2.73 -16.79 0.34
CA GLU A 172 2.16 -18.13 0.44
C GLU A 172 1.29 -18.44 -0.80
N MET A 173 1.90 -19.14 -1.75
CA MET A 173 1.30 -19.44 -3.05
C MET A 173 0.42 -20.70 -3.06
N ALA A 174 0.66 -21.65 -2.13
CA ALA A 174 -0.02 -22.96 -2.14
C ALA A 174 -1.55 -22.84 -2.08
N ARG A 175 -2.08 -21.81 -1.41
CA ARG A 175 -3.51 -21.51 -1.30
C ARG A 175 -4.19 -21.14 -2.62
N PHE A 176 -3.41 -20.87 -3.67
CA PHE A 176 -3.90 -20.49 -5.01
C PHE A 176 -3.86 -21.62 -6.02
N ASP A 177 -3.59 -22.84 -5.58
CA ASP A 177 -3.53 -24.01 -6.47
C ASP A 177 -4.82 -24.17 -7.29
N GLY A 178 -4.67 -24.39 -8.58
CA GLY A 178 -5.77 -24.52 -9.53
C GLY A 178 -6.46 -23.21 -9.95
N LYS A 179 -5.99 -22.04 -9.51
CA LYS A 179 -6.54 -20.73 -9.88
C LYS A 179 -5.74 -20.04 -10.98
N PRO A 180 -6.38 -19.18 -11.79
CA PRO A 180 -5.65 -18.26 -12.67
C PRO A 180 -4.87 -17.27 -11.84
N VAL A 181 -3.54 -17.21 -12.01
CA VAL A 181 -2.64 -16.33 -11.22
C VAL A 181 -1.67 -15.60 -12.13
N LEU A 182 -1.63 -14.28 -12.02
CA LEU A 182 -0.57 -13.44 -12.59
C LEU A 182 0.47 -13.15 -11.52
N ILE A 183 1.71 -13.55 -11.75
CA ILE A 183 2.84 -13.26 -10.85
C ILE A 183 3.69 -12.19 -11.52
N VAL A 184 3.80 -11.04 -10.87
CA VAL A 184 4.51 -9.87 -11.40
C VAL A 184 5.31 -9.18 -10.28
N PRO A 185 6.34 -8.39 -10.62
CA PRO A 185 6.99 -7.49 -9.64
C PRO A 185 5.98 -6.51 -9.04
N VAL A 186 6.20 -6.08 -7.79
CA VAL A 186 5.32 -5.13 -7.09
C VAL A 186 5.12 -3.82 -7.88
N THR A 187 6.15 -3.40 -8.62
CA THR A 187 6.11 -2.20 -9.47
C THR A 187 5.09 -2.27 -10.59
N GLU A 188 4.78 -3.45 -11.11
CA GLU A 188 3.74 -3.64 -12.13
C GLU A 188 2.35 -3.38 -11.55
N GLY A 189 2.09 -3.81 -10.30
CA GLY A 189 0.86 -3.47 -9.58
C GLY A 189 0.68 -1.96 -9.35
N ILE A 190 1.80 -1.21 -9.27
CA ILE A 190 1.78 0.24 -9.14
C ILE A 190 1.55 0.93 -10.49
N ARG A 191 2.26 0.50 -11.54
CA ARG A 191 2.33 1.22 -12.84
C ARG A 191 1.24 0.80 -13.81
N HIS A 192 0.84 -0.48 -13.80
CA HIS A 192 -0.03 -1.07 -14.80
C HIS A 192 -1.23 -1.83 -14.21
N PRO A 193 -1.89 -1.31 -13.13
CA PRO A 193 -2.93 -2.05 -12.43
C PRO A 193 -4.13 -2.39 -13.33
N GLU A 194 -4.56 -1.47 -14.22
CA GLU A 194 -5.67 -1.70 -15.14
C GLU A 194 -5.37 -2.81 -16.16
N GLU A 195 -4.13 -2.87 -16.66
CA GLU A 195 -3.70 -3.93 -17.58
C GLU A 195 -3.74 -5.30 -16.93
N LEU A 196 -3.26 -5.41 -15.68
CA LEU A 196 -3.26 -6.68 -14.93
C LEU A 196 -4.68 -7.17 -14.68
N ILE A 197 -5.60 -6.28 -14.29
CA ILE A 197 -7.02 -6.64 -14.11
C ILE A 197 -7.65 -7.08 -15.42
N ASN A 198 -7.36 -6.40 -16.53
CA ASN A 198 -7.88 -6.78 -17.84
C ASN A 198 -7.35 -8.14 -18.30
N LYS A 199 -6.10 -8.49 -18.01
CA LYS A 199 -5.57 -9.84 -18.29
C LYS A 199 -6.34 -10.92 -17.53
N ILE A 200 -6.68 -10.71 -16.26
CA ILE A 200 -7.56 -11.63 -15.51
C ILE A 200 -8.93 -11.73 -16.17
N LYS A 201 -9.55 -10.59 -16.45
CA LYS A 201 -10.89 -10.51 -17.07
C LYS A 201 -10.96 -11.20 -18.41
N ASN A 202 -9.89 -11.15 -19.20
CA ASN A 202 -9.80 -11.79 -20.52
C ASN A 202 -9.41 -13.27 -20.45
N GLY A 203 -9.13 -13.82 -19.26
CA GLY A 203 -8.71 -15.22 -19.11
C GLY A 203 -7.27 -15.48 -19.58
N GLU A 204 -6.41 -14.47 -19.60
CA GLU A 204 -5.02 -14.56 -20.05
C GLU A 204 -4.06 -15.02 -18.93
N ALA A 205 -4.54 -15.12 -17.70
CA ALA A 205 -3.73 -15.58 -16.58
C ALA A 205 -3.54 -17.09 -16.61
N PRO A 206 -2.30 -17.60 -16.46
CA PRO A 206 -2.04 -19.03 -16.40
C PRO A 206 -2.63 -19.64 -15.11
N ILE A 207 -3.03 -20.91 -15.20
CA ILE A 207 -3.43 -21.66 -14.01
C ILE A 207 -2.19 -21.98 -13.19
N TYR A 208 -2.21 -21.56 -11.93
CA TYR A 208 -1.12 -21.86 -10.99
C TYR A 208 -1.29 -23.28 -10.43
N HIS A 209 -0.21 -24.03 -10.41
CA HIS A 209 -0.14 -25.36 -9.78
C HIS A 209 0.96 -25.33 -8.72
N ALA A 210 0.58 -25.59 -7.47
CA ALA A 210 1.53 -25.71 -6.38
C ALA A 210 2.38 -26.96 -6.60
N SER A 211 3.72 -26.81 -6.66
CA SER A 211 4.64 -27.96 -6.69
C SER A 211 4.54 -28.72 -5.37
N ALA A 212 4.61 -30.05 -5.42
CA ALA A 212 4.49 -30.94 -4.26
C ALA A 212 5.60 -30.73 -3.18
N ASP A 213 6.60 -29.91 -3.47
CA ASP A 213 7.76 -29.65 -2.62
C ASP A 213 7.63 -28.35 -1.77
N ALA A 214 6.49 -27.66 -1.81
CA ALA A 214 6.25 -26.48 -0.97
C ALA A 214 5.54 -26.87 0.35
N LYS A 215 6.28 -27.54 1.22
CA LYS A 215 5.90 -27.75 2.63
C LYS A 215 6.85 -27.04 3.56
#